data_b3690a6669f8e9994885dad7989f2b0c
#
_entry.id   b3690a6669f8e9994885dad7989f2b0c
#
_cell.length_a   1.000
_cell.length_b   1.000
_cell.length_c   1.000
_cell.angle_alpha   90.00
_cell.angle_beta   90.00
_cell.angle_gamma   90.00
#
_symmetry.space_group_name_H-M   'P 1'
#
loop_
_entity.id
_entity.type
_entity.pdbx_description
1 polymer ?
#
loop_
_entity_poly.entity_id
_entity_poly.type
_entity_poly.pdbx_seq_one_letter_code
_entity_poly.pdbx_strand_id
1 'polypeptide(L)'
;IIMDCGSSRYTASEALKLFREQMGDDRIVAVVISHAHVDHYGGIEGLIGAEDVADASLPLDEQIASGKTAIIVPQGFADAVMKENVLVGTAMKRRAIYQYGSFLPYSEQGRLSVGIGLTVVQGGTGYLAPTYEVTDTLFETEIDGVKAVFQLTPGTESPAEMNTYFPDKQALWMAEN
;
A
#
# COMPACT_ATOMS: atom_id res chain seq x y z
N ILE A 1 1.47 12.46 3.90
CA ILE A 1 1.47 11.41 2.85
C ILE A 1 1.93 10.10 3.48
N ILE A 2 1.23 9.02 3.24
CA ILE A 2 1.65 7.66 3.63
C ILE A 2 2.00 6.89 2.36
N MET A 3 3.16 6.23 2.37
CA MET A 3 3.64 5.37 1.29
C MET A 3 3.45 3.92 1.72
N ASP A 4 2.56 3.20 1.04
CA ASP A 4 2.11 1.85 1.37
C ASP A 4 1.54 1.68 2.79
N CYS A 5 0.79 0.63 3.03
CA CYS A 5 -0.01 0.46 4.25
C CYS A 5 0.35 -0.81 5.04
N GLY A 6 1.26 -1.63 4.55
CA GLY A 6 1.52 -2.95 5.13
C GLY A 6 0.35 -3.93 4.91
N SER A 7 0.47 -5.13 5.47
CA SER A 7 -0.46 -6.24 5.21
C SER A 7 -1.73 -6.22 6.06
N SER A 8 -1.71 -5.57 7.21
CA SER A 8 -2.74 -5.78 8.24
C SER A 8 -3.21 -4.47 8.84
N ARG A 9 -4.53 -4.39 9.02
CA ARG A 9 -5.18 -3.26 9.70
C ARG A 9 -4.61 -3.01 11.09
N TYR A 10 -4.34 -4.06 11.84
CA TYR A 10 -3.80 -3.96 13.18
C TYR A 10 -2.39 -3.34 13.19
N THR A 11 -1.48 -3.88 12.39
CA THR A 11 -0.10 -3.35 12.35
C THR A 11 -0.03 -1.94 11.82
N ALA A 12 -0.85 -1.60 10.82
CA ALA A 12 -0.94 -0.24 10.28
C ALA A 12 -1.45 0.75 11.33
N SER A 13 -2.49 0.39 12.10
CA SER A 13 -3.03 1.26 13.16
C SER A 13 -2.03 1.47 14.29
N GLU A 14 -1.30 0.44 14.72
CA GLU A 14 -0.27 0.58 15.77
C GLU A 14 0.93 1.40 15.29
N ALA A 15 1.33 1.23 14.02
CA ALA A 15 2.39 2.04 13.43
C ALA A 15 1.98 3.52 13.34
N LEU A 16 0.75 3.81 12.89
CA LEU A 16 0.22 5.17 12.84
C LEU A 16 0.13 5.80 14.23
N LYS A 17 -0.35 5.04 15.22
CA LYS A 17 -0.41 5.50 16.62
C LYS A 17 0.98 5.88 17.13
N LEU A 18 1.99 5.01 16.93
CA LEU A 18 3.36 5.29 17.34
C LEU A 18 3.92 6.53 16.62
N PHE A 19 3.64 6.68 15.33
CA PHE A 19 4.04 7.85 14.56
C PHE A 19 3.43 9.12 15.16
N ARG A 20 2.12 9.12 15.43
CA ARG A 20 1.40 10.26 15.99
C ARG A 20 1.89 10.66 17.38
N GLU A 21 2.24 9.68 18.22
CA GLU A 21 2.83 9.93 19.54
C GLU A 21 4.18 10.67 19.46
N GLN A 22 4.96 10.47 18.39
CA GLN A 22 6.30 11.02 18.24
C GLN A 22 6.34 12.28 17.35
N MET A 23 5.48 12.36 16.34
CA MET A 23 5.58 13.36 15.28
C MET A 23 4.39 14.33 15.23
N GLY A 24 3.31 14.03 15.97
CA GLY A 24 2.09 14.83 15.96
C GLY A 24 0.94 14.14 15.21
N ASP A 25 -0.27 14.60 15.49
CA ASP A 25 -1.52 14.01 14.97
C ASP A 25 -2.02 14.79 13.73
N ASP A 26 -1.23 14.81 12.69
CA ASP A 26 -1.61 15.44 11.43
C ASP A 26 -2.55 14.55 10.62
N ARG A 27 -3.41 15.21 9.83
CA ARG A 27 -4.31 14.55 8.91
C ARG A 27 -3.53 13.78 7.83
N ILE A 28 -4.01 12.59 7.49
CA ILE A 28 -3.53 11.86 6.32
C ILE A 28 -4.17 12.48 5.07
N VAL A 29 -3.38 13.17 4.26
CA VAL A 29 -3.83 13.86 3.04
C VAL A 29 -3.93 12.90 1.87
N ALA A 30 -2.96 12.00 1.76
CA ALA A 30 -2.93 10.98 0.73
C ALA A 30 -2.29 9.68 1.24
N VAL A 31 -2.81 8.57 0.74
CA VAL A 31 -2.19 7.25 0.79
C VAL A 31 -1.78 6.90 -0.63
N VAL A 32 -0.50 6.67 -0.85
CA VAL A 32 0.07 6.27 -2.14
C VAL A 32 0.45 4.79 -2.04
N ILE A 33 -0.11 3.96 -2.90
CA ILE A 33 0.15 2.53 -2.93
C ILE A 33 1.02 2.22 -4.15
N SER A 34 2.18 1.64 -3.90
CA SER A 34 3.18 1.37 -4.93
C SER A 34 2.72 0.31 -5.94
N HIS A 35 2.12 -0.78 -5.46
CA HIS A 35 1.67 -1.88 -6.30
C HIS A 35 0.58 -2.75 -5.63
N ALA A 36 0.11 -3.77 -6.36
CA ALA A 36 -1.10 -4.51 -6.05
C ALA A 36 -0.93 -5.70 -5.10
N HIS A 37 0.22 -5.89 -4.46
CA HIS A 37 0.40 -6.93 -3.46
C HIS A 37 -0.22 -6.53 -2.11
N VAL A 38 -0.73 -7.53 -1.39
CA VAL A 38 -1.52 -7.30 -0.18
C VAL A 38 -0.75 -6.63 0.96
N ASP A 39 0.55 -6.84 1.01
CA ASP A 39 1.44 -6.26 2.01
C ASP A 39 1.74 -4.76 1.77
N HIS A 40 1.25 -4.19 0.69
CA HIS A 40 1.33 -2.76 0.39
C HIS A 40 0.01 -2.02 0.56
N TYR A 41 -1.15 -2.70 0.42
CA TYR A 41 -2.46 -2.04 0.58
C TYR A 41 -3.31 -2.59 1.74
N GLY A 42 -3.01 -3.79 2.23
CA GLY A 42 -3.90 -4.52 3.13
C GLY A 42 -4.11 -3.88 4.50
N GLY A 43 -3.25 -2.97 4.91
CA GLY A 43 -3.36 -2.22 6.16
C GLY A 43 -4.21 -0.95 6.08
N ILE A 44 -4.70 -0.55 4.91
CA ILE A 44 -5.30 0.78 4.69
C ILE A 44 -6.44 1.13 5.65
N GLU A 45 -7.31 0.19 5.98
CA GLU A 45 -8.40 0.40 6.95
C GLU A 45 -7.92 0.54 8.41
N GLY A 46 -6.64 0.33 8.67
CA GLY A 46 -6.00 0.66 9.95
C GLY A 46 -5.47 2.09 10.00
N LEU A 47 -5.45 2.79 8.88
CA LEU A 47 -4.97 4.17 8.74
C LEU A 47 -6.10 5.17 8.61
N ILE A 48 -7.11 4.85 7.81
CA ILE A 48 -8.26 5.72 7.50
C ILE A 48 -9.57 4.91 7.48
N GLY A 49 -10.69 5.57 7.83
CA GLY A 49 -12.03 5.04 7.65
C GLY A 49 -12.56 5.29 6.23
N ALA A 50 -13.58 4.53 5.83
CA ALA A 50 -14.24 4.74 4.53
C ALA A 50 -14.85 6.15 4.41
N GLU A 51 -15.28 6.73 5.52
CA GLU A 51 -15.81 8.08 5.62
C GLU A 51 -14.76 9.17 5.37
N ASP A 52 -13.48 8.85 5.50
CA ASP A 52 -12.36 9.78 5.29
C ASP A 52 -11.87 9.80 3.85
N VAL A 53 -12.32 8.86 3.02
CA VAL A 53 -11.90 8.72 1.62
C VAL A 53 -12.47 9.86 0.77
N ALA A 54 -11.63 10.44 -0.09
CA ALA A 54 -12.00 11.51 -1.01
C ALA A 54 -12.96 11.00 -2.10
N ASP A 55 -13.72 11.93 -2.69
CA ASP A 55 -14.61 11.63 -3.82
C ASP A 55 -13.78 11.38 -5.09
N ALA A 56 -13.83 10.16 -5.60
CA ALA A 56 -13.13 9.75 -6.82
C ALA A 56 -13.60 10.44 -8.11
N SER A 57 -14.74 11.15 -8.09
CA SER A 57 -15.20 11.92 -9.22
C SER A 57 -14.49 13.28 -9.39
N LEU A 58 -13.76 13.71 -8.36
CA LEU A 58 -13.03 14.97 -8.36
C LEU A 58 -11.61 14.79 -8.96
N PRO A 59 -11.05 15.85 -9.58
CA PRO A 59 -9.64 15.91 -9.91
C PRO A 59 -8.75 15.74 -8.68
N LEU A 60 -7.51 15.26 -8.85
CA LEU A 60 -6.62 14.93 -7.73
C LEU A 60 -6.34 16.13 -6.81
N ASP A 61 -6.12 17.30 -7.37
CA ASP A 61 -5.89 18.54 -6.63
C ASP A 61 -7.12 18.95 -5.77
N GLU A 62 -8.32 18.76 -6.29
CA GLU A 62 -9.55 18.97 -5.52
C GLU A 62 -9.74 17.91 -4.43
N GLN A 63 -9.39 16.64 -4.68
CA GLN A 63 -9.38 15.59 -3.65
C GLN A 63 -8.46 15.97 -2.49
N ILE A 64 -7.23 16.40 -2.79
CA ILE A 64 -6.22 16.82 -1.80
C ILE A 64 -6.72 18.01 -0.98
N ALA A 65 -7.37 18.98 -1.63
CA ALA A 65 -7.92 20.18 -0.99
C ALA A 65 -9.21 19.92 -0.20
N SER A 66 -9.90 18.79 -0.42
CA SER A 66 -11.24 18.51 0.12
C SER A 66 -11.30 18.31 1.63
N GLY A 67 -10.18 18.13 2.31
CA GLY A 67 -10.12 17.70 3.71
C GLY A 67 -10.26 16.20 3.91
N LYS A 68 -10.39 15.42 2.83
CA LYS A 68 -10.43 13.95 2.79
C LYS A 68 -9.10 13.37 2.35
N THR A 69 -8.96 12.06 2.38
CA THR A 69 -7.73 11.34 1.99
C THR A 69 -7.85 10.83 0.57
N ALA A 70 -6.96 11.25 -0.31
CA ALA A 70 -6.81 10.67 -1.64
C ALA A 70 -6.09 9.31 -1.55
N ILE A 71 -6.58 8.30 -2.28
CA ILE A 71 -5.95 6.99 -2.43
C ILE A 71 -5.42 6.91 -3.85
N ILE A 72 -4.09 7.04 -3.99
CA ILE A 72 -3.39 7.14 -5.27
C ILE A 72 -2.71 5.81 -5.58
N VAL A 73 -2.98 5.25 -6.74
CA VAL A 73 -2.49 3.92 -7.15
C VAL A 73 -2.00 3.94 -8.61
N PRO A 74 -1.15 2.98 -9.03
CA PRO A 74 -0.80 2.82 -10.44
C PRO A 74 -1.96 2.29 -11.27
N GLN A 75 -1.94 2.58 -12.55
CA GLN A 75 -2.92 2.10 -13.53
C GLN A 75 -3.10 0.58 -13.46
N GLY A 76 -4.35 0.14 -13.43
CA GLY A 76 -4.73 -1.28 -13.40
C GLY A 76 -4.65 -1.93 -12.02
N PHE A 77 -4.42 -1.15 -10.97
CA PHE A 77 -4.28 -1.63 -9.59
C PHE A 77 -5.47 -2.50 -9.13
N ALA A 78 -6.70 -1.99 -9.26
CA ALA A 78 -7.88 -2.72 -8.80
C ALA A 78 -8.07 -4.05 -9.52
N ASP A 79 -7.80 -4.09 -10.83
CA ASP A 79 -7.86 -5.32 -11.64
C ASP A 79 -6.79 -6.34 -11.21
N ALA A 80 -5.57 -5.89 -10.93
CA ALA A 80 -4.49 -6.74 -10.42
C ALA A 80 -4.83 -7.31 -9.04
N VAL A 81 -5.31 -6.49 -8.11
CA VAL A 81 -5.78 -6.93 -6.79
C VAL A 81 -6.86 -8.01 -6.90
N MET A 82 -7.86 -7.81 -7.77
CA MET A 82 -8.95 -8.78 -7.97
C MET A 82 -8.45 -10.08 -8.59
N LYS A 83 -7.55 -10.01 -9.56
CA LYS A 83 -6.96 -11.20 -10.18
C LYS A 83 -6.17 -12.03 -9.18
N GLU A 84 -5.26 -11.41 -8.45
CA GLU A 84 -4.39 -12.12 -7.50
C GLU A 84 -5.11 -12.67 -6.27
N ASN A 85 -5.97 -11.87 -5.65
CA ASN A 85 -6.50 -12.20 -4.33
C ASN A 85 -7.88 -12.86 -4.40
N VAL A 86 -8.66 -12.65 -5.47
CA VAL A 86 -9.98 -13.26 -5.64
C VAL A 86 -9.93 -14.40 -6.64
N LEU A 87 -9.54 -14.15 -7.89
CA LEU A 87 -9.63 -15.17 -8.93
C LEU A 87 -8.65 -16.33 -8.71
N VAL A 88 -7.40 -16.03 -8.38
CA VAL A 88 -6.38 -17.05 -8.11
C VAL A 88 -5.97 -17.15 -6.64
N GLY A 89 -6.67 -16.46 -5.74
CA GLY A 89 -6.34 -16.33 -4.33
C GLY A 89 -6.14 -17.67 -3.61
N THR A 90 -6.93 -18.71 -3.94
CA THR A 90 -6.73 -20.05 -3.39
C THR A 90 -5.40 -20.67 -3.83
N ALA A 91 -4.98 -20.47 -5.07
CA ALA A 91 -3.70 -20.96 -5.57
C ALA A 91 -2.54 -20.18 -4.92
N MET A 92 -2.65 -18.86 -4.82
CA MET A 92 -1.68 -18.00 -4.14
C MET A 92 -1.52 -18.39 -2.67
N LYS A 93 -2.62 -18.62 -1.96
CA LYS A 93 -2.58 -19.07 -0.56
C LYS A 93 -1.88 -20.41 -0.40
N ARG A 94 -2.10 -21.36 -1.31
CA ARG A 94 -1.38 -22.65 -1.31
C ARG A 94 0.12 -22.46 -1.56
N ARG A 95 0.49 -21.62 -2.52
CA ARG A 95 1.90 -21.28 -2.77
C ARG A 95 2.56 -20.68 -1.54
N ALA A 96 1.89 -19.72 -0.87
CA ALA A 96 2.38 -19.10 0.35
C ALA A 96 2.66 -20.11 1.49
N ILE A 97 1.82 -21.16 1.62
CA ILE A 97 2.05 -22.22 2.60
C ILE A 97 3.39 -22.92 2.36
N TYR A 98 3.71 -23.24 1.09
CA TYR A 98 5.01 -23.84 0.74
C TYR A 98 6.15 -22.83 0.84
N GLN A 99 5.95 -21.62 0.37
CA GLN A 99 6.96 -20.55 0.39
C GLN A 99 7.43 -20.24 1.81
N TYR A 100 6.51 -20.11 2.74
CA TYR A 100 6.77 -19.71 4.12
C TYR A 100 6.85 -20.87 5.12
N GLY A 101 6.61 -22.10 4.67
CA GLY A 101 6.58 -23.25 5.54
C GLY A 101 5.54 -23.13 6.67
N SER A 102 4.36 -22.54 6.41
CA SER A 102 3.41 -22.12 7.45
C SER A 102 2.89 -23.25 8.32
N PHE A 103 2.92 -24.49 7.83
CA PHE A 103 2.49 -25.67 8.58
C PHE A 103 3.63 -26.41 9.28
N LEU A 104 4.89 -25.99 9.07
CA LEU A 104 6.00 -26.58 9.80
C LEU A 104 6.01 -26.11 11.25
N PRO A 105 6.36 -26.99 12.21
CA PRO A 105 6.47 -26.61 13.59
C PRO A 105 7.61 -25.60 13.80
N TYR A 106 7.47 -24.76 14.80
CA TYR A 106 8.53 -23.82 15.17
C TYR A 106 9.63 -24.59 15.92
N SER A 107 10.67 -25.00 15.20
CA SER A 107 11.77 -25.83 15.71
C SER A 107 12.96 -25.78 14.75
N GLU A 108 14.12 -26.30 15.20
CA GLU A 108 15.33 -26.40 14.37
C GLU A 108 15.13 -27.25 13.11
N GLN A 109 14.25 -28.25 13.13
CA GLN A 109 13.92 -29.12 12.00
C GLN A 109 12.73 -28.62 11.18
N GLY A 110 12.02 -27.63 11.68
CA GLY A 110 10.85 -27.04 11.03
C GLY A 110 11.14 -25.66 10.46
N ARG A 111 10.55 -24.62 11.06
CA ARG A 111 10.85 -23.24 10.68
C ARG A 111 11.27 -22.41 11.89
N LEU A 112 12.30 -21.59 11.72
CA LEU A 112 12.73 -20.56 12.67
C LEU A 112 12.26 -19.17 12.24
N SER A 113 12.08 -18.96 10.93
CA SER A 113 11.58 -17.73 10.33
C SER A 113 10.82 -18.05 9.03
N VAL A 114 10.25 -17.04 8.41
CA VAL A 114 9.63 -17.15 7.08
C VAL A 114 10.48 -16.50 5.97
N GLY A 115 11.76 -16.19 6.28
CA GLY A 115 12.70 -15.55 5.37
C GLY A 115 12.66 -14.02 5.44
N ILE A 116 11.49 -13.44 5.44
CA ILE A 116 11.24 -11.99 5.55
C ILE A 116 10.98 -11.51 6.98
N GLY A 117 10.98 -12.41 7.95
CA GLY A 117 10.74 -12.13 9.37
C GLY A 117 10.43 -13.38 10.15
N LEU A 118 10.01 -13.24 11.39
CA LEU A 118 9.69 -14.38 12.27
C LEU A 118 8.41 -15.10 11.84
N THR A 119 7.44 -14.36 11.34
CA THR A 119 6.15 -14.91 10.89
C THR A 119 5.50 -13.97 9.88
N VAL A 120 4.56 -14.50 9.10
CA VAL A 120 3.68 -13.67 8.27
C VAL A 120 2.75 -12.88 9.18
N VAL A 121 2.58 -11.60 8.89
CA VAL A 121 1.72 -10.69 9.67
C VAL A 121 0.30 -11.22 9.73
N GLN A 122 -0.30 -11.15 10.92
CA GLN A 122 -1.69 -11.51 11.19
C GLN A 122 -2.48 -10.23 11.52
N GLY A 123 -3.81 -10.27 11.47
CA GLY A 123 -4.63 -9.15 11.96
C GLY A 123 -5.67 -8.59 10.99
N GLY A 124 -5.96 -9.33 9.95
CA GLY A 124 -6.99 -8.97 8.97
C GLY A 124 -6.54 -7.94 7.94
N THR A 125 -6.93 -8.18 6.71
CA THR A 125 -6.65 -7.33 5.55
C THR A 125 -7.85 -6.45 5.27
N GLY A 126 -7.62 -5.19 4.91
CA GLY A 126 -8.61 -4.24 4.45
C GLY A 126 -8.44 -3.91 2.97
N TYR A 127 -9.45 -3.27 2.41
CA TYR A 127 -9.42 -2.70 1.06
C TYR A 127 -10.34 -1.49 0.99
N LEU A 128 -9.80 -0.36 0.58
CA LEU A 128 -10.59 0.81 0.19
C LEU A 128 -10.37 1.07 -1.29
N ALA A 129 -11.43 1.42 -1.99
CA ALA A 129 -11.34 1.69 -3.42
C ALA A 129 -10.42 2.89 -3.69
N PRO A 130 -9.50 2.79 -4.66
CA PRO A 130 -8.69 3.93 -5.06
C PRO A 130 -9.55 5.11 -5.52
N THR A 131 -9.06 6.32 -5.27
CA THR A 131 -9.72 7.54 -5.72
C THR A 131 -9.03 8.17 -6.93
N TYR A 132 -7.77 7.80 -7.17
CA TYR A 132 -7.00 8.29 -8.31
C TYR A 132 -6.06 7.22 -8.85
N GLU A 133 -6.15 6.94 -10.14
CA GLU A 133 -5.22 6.09 -10.88
C GLU A 133 -4.22 6.94 -11.65
N VAL A 134 -2.92 6.73 -11.43
CA VAL A 134 -1.86 7.33 -12.23
C VAL A 134 -1.78 6.55 -13.56
N THR A 135 -2.13 7.22 -14.66
CA THR A 135 -2.18 6.61 -16.01
C THR A 135 -1.01 7.00 -16.89
N ASP A 136 -0.32 8.09 -16.56
CA ASP A 136 0.81 8.59 -17.31
C ASP A 136 2.11 8.43 -16.51
N THR A 137 3.15 7.90 -17.13
CA THR A 137 4.47 7.84 -16.50
C THR A 137 5.09 9.23 -16.41
N LEU A 138 5.86 9.47 -15.34
CA LEU A 138 6.41 10.77 -14.98
C LEU A 138 5.32 11.84 -14.71
N PHE A 139 4.16 11.39 -14.22
CA PHE A 139 3.11 12.29 -13.78
C PHE A 139 3.59 13.10 -12.55
N GLU A 140 3.55 14.42 -12.68
CA GLU A 140 3.97 15.36 -11.63
C GLU A 140 2.74 15.95 -10.93
N THR A 141 2.79 16.02 -9.62
CA THR A 141 1.75 16.66 -8.80
C THR A 141 2.33 17.24 -7.52
N GLU A 142 1.52 18.00 -6.80
CA GLU A 142 1.85 18.48 -5.45
C GLU A 142 0.80 17.96 -4.46
N ILE A 143 1.26 17.33 -3.40
CA ILE A 143 0.41 16.78 -2.34
C ILE A 143 0.74 17.50 -1.04
N ASP A 144 -0.14 18.40 -0.61
CA ASP A 144 0.02 19.17 0.62
C ASP A 144 1.39 19.90 0.71
N GLY A 145 1.77 20.59 -0.38
CA GLY A 145 3.04 21.33 -0.47
C GLY A 145 4.27 20.46 -0.76
N VAL A 146 4.09 19.16 -0.97
CA VAL A 146 5.18 18.23 -1.31
C VAL A 146 5.07 17.82 -2.77
N LYS A 147 6.08 18.12 -3.57
CA LYS A 147 6.14 17.67 -4.96
C LYS A 147 6.38 16.18 -5.04
N ALA A 148 5.62 15.50 -5.89
CA ALA A 148 5.73 14.09 -6.18
C ALA A 148 5.75 13.84 -7.70
N VAL A 149 6.61 12.96 -8.14
CA VAL A 149 6.70 12.47 -9.52
C VAL A 149 6.48 10.98 -9.51
N PHE A 150 5.45 10.51 -10.21
CA PHE A 150 5.11 9.09 -10.31
C PHE A 150 5.65 8.51 -11.62
N GLN A 151 6.41 7.43 -11.51
CA GLN A 151 6.91 6.67 -12.64
C GLN A 151 6.23 5.32 -12.67
N LEU A 152 5.43 5.05 -13.70
CA LEU A 152 4.84 3.73 -13.90
C LEU A 152 5.91 2.72 -14.28
N THR A 153 5.93 1.57 -13.60
CA THR A 153 6.87 0.46 -13.81
C THR A 153 6.12 -0.88 -13.91
N PRO A 154 5.12 -0.99 -14.83
CA PRO A 154 4.27 -2.18 -14.90
C PRO A 154 5.08 -3.43 -15.26
N GLY A 155 4.82 -4.52 -14.52
CA GLY A 155 5.44 -5.82 -14.76
C GLY A 155 6.85 -5.97 -14.20
N THR A 156 7.25 -5.12 -13.27
CA THR A 156 8.45 -5.32 -12.45
C THR A 156 8.15 -6.32 -11.34
N GLU A 157 7.73 -5.88 -10.16
CA GLU A 157 7.29 -6.79 -9.09
C GLU A 157 5.81 -7.22 -9.32
N SER A 158 4.96 -6.30 -9.75
CA SER A 158 3.52 -6.50 -9.97
C SER A 158 3.08 -6.00 -11.35
N PRO A 159 1.98 -6.52 -11.92
CA PRO A 159 1.41 -6.00 -13.17
C PRO A 159 1.05 -4.51 -13.10
N ALA A 160 0.63 -4.03 -11.93
CA ALA A 160 0.32 -2.63 -11.67
C ALA A 160 1.27 -2.10 -10.61
N GLU A 161 2.22 -1.27 -11.03
CA GLU A 161 3.29 -0.79 -10.16
C GLU A 161 3.79 0.59 -10.56
N MET A 162 4.25 1.37 -9.56
CA MET A 162 4.89 2.67 -9.76
C MET A 162 5.89 2.99 -8.67
N ASN A 163 6.94 3.70 -9.06
CA ASN A 163 7.87 4.40 -8.17
C ASN A 163 7.38 5.81 -7.91
N THR A 164 7.74 6.39 -6.75
CA THR A 164 7.44 7.78 -6.40
C THR A 164 8.71 8.52 -6.03
N TYR A 165 9.01 9.58 -6.75
CA TYR A 165 10.13 10.49 -6.45
C TYR A 165 9.64 11.79 -5.85
N PHE A 166 10.27 12.22 -4.77
CA PHE A 166 10.04 13.50 -4.08
C PHE A 166 11.23 14.44 -4.31
N PRO A 167 11.19 15.31 -5.35
CA PRO A 167 12.32 16.13 -5.75
C PRO A 167 12.87 17.03 -4.64
N ASP A 168 11.98 17.71 -3.91
CA ASP A 168 12.35 18.65 -2.84
C ASP A 168 12.95 17.93 -1.61
N LYS A 169 12.77 16.64 -1.49
CA LYS A 169 13.32 15.80 -0.42
C LYS A 169 14.49 14.93 -0.87
N GLN A 170 14.77 14.91 -2.19
CA GLN A 170 15.74 13.99 -2.80
C GLN A 170 15.53 12.53 -2.37
N ALA A 171 14.27 12.14 -2.25
CA ALA A 171 13.85 10.82 -1.78
C ALA A 171 13.12 10.07 -2.90
N LEU A 172 13.44 8.80 -3.04
CA LEU A 172 12.82 7.89 -4.00
C LEU A 172 12.22 6.70 -3.25
N TRP A 173 10.93 6.48 -3.45
CA TRP A 173 10.22 5.29 -2.99
C TRP A 173 10.07 4.33 -4.16
N MET A 174 10.69 3.16 -4.06
CA MET A 174 10.69 2.12 -5.10
C MET A 174 9.99 0.84 -4.65
N ALA A 175 9.45 0.83 -3.44
CA ALA A 175 8.90 -0.36 -2.80
C ALA A 175 9.89 -1.54 -2.83
N GLU A 176 9.67 -2.52 -3.69
CA GLU A 176 10.49 -3.74 -3.82
C GLU A 176 11.24 -3.82 -5.17
N ASN A 177 11.25 -2.74 -5.95
CA ASN A 177 11.99 -2.64 -7.20
C ASN A 177 13.51 -2.50 -6.99
#